data_65434d40e3d4493cdc9a87e57ca4dfc3
#
_entry.id   65434d40e3d4493cdc9a87e57ca4dfc3
#
_cell.length_a   1.000
_cell.length_b   1.000
_cell.length_c   1.000
_cell.angle_alpha   90.00
_cell.angle_beta   90.00
_cell.angle_gamma   90.00
#
_symmetry.space_group_name_H-M   'P 1'
#
loop_
_entity.id
_entity.type
_entity.pdbx_description
1 polymer ?
#
loop_
_entity_poly.entity_id
_entity_poly.type
_entity_poly.pdbx_seq_one_letter_code
_entity_poly.pdbx_strand_id
1 'polypeptide(L)'
;MIGIFGGSFDPIHYGHLRTALEVQQKLGLKHIRLIPLRDPPHRDPLDANAEIRLEMVRAAIADEPRFQVDERELKRSGKSYTLDTLISLHDELKEESFCLLIGTDAFRGFPSWHQPREVLMQAHLVVMQRPGEPRPAIYPERTVATSEALHASAAGKILFLPVTQLDISATRIRSMLRAGRSPRYLLPDSVLSIIQQRGLYR
;
A
#
# COMPACT_ATOMS: atom_id res chain seq x y z
N MET A 1 5.35 -13.35 9.26
CA MET A 1 5.34 -12.53 8.03
C MET A 1 4.85 -11.12 8.34
N ILE A 2 5.35 -10.14 7.62
CA ILE A 2 5.00 -8.71 7.72
C ILE A 2 4.39 -8.26 6.41
N GLY A 3 3.28 -7.49 6.48
CA GLY A 3 2.69 -6.87 5.31
C GLY A 3 3.40 -5.58 4.94
N ILE A 4 3.64 -5.37 3.65
CA ILE A 4 4.25 -4.16 3.11
C ILE A 4 3.23 -3.49 2.19
N PHE A 5 2.83 -2.28 2.53
CA PHE A 5 1.84 -1.53 1.77
C PHE A 5 2.39 -0.16 1.38
N GLY A 6 2.98 -0.12 0.18
CA GLY A 6 3.47 1.12 -0.44
C GLY A 6 2.34 1.92 -1.08
N GLY A 7 2.41 3.23 -0.98
CA GLY A 7 1.43 4.11 -1.61
C GLY A 7 1.82 5.58 -1.60
N SER A 8 1.26 6.35 -2.52
CA SER A 8 1.42 7.81 -2.50
C SER A 8 0.74 8.42 -1.27
N PHE A 9 -0.38 7.86 -0.83
CA PHE A 9 -1.19 8.33 0.31
C PHE A 9 -1.44 9.84 0.26
N ASP A 10 -1.99 10.30 -0.85
CA ASP A 10 -2.19 11.72 -1.18
C ASP A 10 -3.68 12.06 -1.40
N PRO A 11 -4.51 12.02 -0.33
CA PRO A 11 -4.25 11.58 1.04
C PRO A 11 -4.49 10.07 1.26
N ILE A 12 -4.06 9.56 2.42
CA ILE A 12 -4.53 8.28 2.95
C ILE A 12 -6.02 8.35 3.27
N HIS A 13 -6.75 7.22 3.08
CA HIS A 13 -8.20 7.17 3.24
C HIS A 13 -8.69 5.78 3.66
N TYR A 14 -9.96 5.65 4.02
CA TYR A 14 -10.53 4.38 4.49
C TYR A 14 -10.44 3.24 3.47
N GLY A 15 -10.40 3.53 2.17
CA GLY A 15 -10.13 2.51 1.15
C GLY A 15 -8.77 1.81 1.33
N HIS A 16 -7.73 2.55 1.74
CA HIS A 16 -6.43 1.96 2.08
C HIS A 16 -6.47 1.22 3.42
N LEU A 17 -6.98 1.89 4.46
CA LEU A 17 -6.95 1.38 5.83
C LEU A 17 -7.76 0.10 6.00
N ARG A 18 -9.00 0.07 5.46
CA ARG A 18 -9.89 -1.08 5.57
C ARG A 18 -9.31 -2.31 4.89
N THR A 19 -8.83 -2.15 3.65
CA THR A 19 -8.27 -3.29 2.91
C THR A 19 -7.00 -3.83 3.56
N ALA A 20 -6.10 -2.96 4.03
CA ALA A 20 -4.89 -3.36 4.74
C ALA A 20 -5.20 -4.13 6.04
N LEU A 21 -6.15 -3.63 6.84
CA LEU A 21 -6.58 -4.28 8.08
C LEU A 21 -7.16 -5.68 7.81
N GLU A 22 -7.99 -5.80 6.78
CA GLU A 22 -8.61 -7.08 6.43
C GLU A 22 -7.57 -8.10 5.95
N VAL A 23 -6.57 -7.67 5.17
CA VAL A 23 -5.44 -8.52 4.78
C VAL A 23 -4.66 -9.00 6.00
N GLN A 24 -4.34 -8.07 6.94
CA GLN A 24 -3.63 -8.42 8.16
C GLN A 24 -4.37 -9.50 8.95
N GLN A 25 -5.69 -9.35 9.11
CA GLN A 25 -6.52 -10.30 9.85
C GLN A 25 -6.65 -11.66 9.15
N LYS A 26 -6.92 -11.67 7.83
CA LYS A 26 -7.10 -12.90 7.05
C LYS A 26 -5.84 -13.75 6.93
N LEU A 27 -4.67 -13.10 6.88
CA LEU A 27 -3.38 -13.78 6.73
C LEU A 27 -2.61 -13.94 8.06
N GLY A 28 -3.14 -13.43 9.17
CA GLY A 28 -2.44 -13.47 10.46
C GLY A 28 -1.08 -12.79 10.43
N LEU A 29 -0.93 -11.69 9.66
CA LEU A 29 0.34 -10.99 9.58
C LEU A 29 0.67 -10.34 10.93
N LYS A 30 1.95 -10.29 11.30
CA LYS A 30 2.39 -9.65 12.56
C LYS A 30 1.92 -8.21 12.64
N HIS A 31 2.14 -7.46 11.59
CA HIS A 31 1.68 -6.08 11.38
C HIS A 31 1.79 -5.72 9.89
N ILE A 32 1.29 -4.54 9.54
CA ILE A 32 1.45 -3.94 8.21
C ILE A 32 2.32 -2.69 8.32
N ARG A 33 3.39 -2.60 7.53
CA ARG A 33 4.16 -1.38 7.33
C ARG A 33 3.58 -0.58 6.17
N LEU A 34 3.06 0.61 6.46
CA LEU A 34 2.65 1.59 5.44
C LEU A 34 3.87 2.42 5.05
N ILE A 35 4.23 2.38 3.77
CA ILE A 35 5.43 3.03 3.23
C ILE A 35 5.01 4.15 2.27
N PRO A 36 5.00 5.42 2.72
CA PRO A 36 4.76 6.55 1.84
C PRO A 36 5.88 6.67 0.78
N LEU A 37 5.49 6.69 -0.50
CA LEU A 37 6.43 6.86 -1.61
C LEU A 37 6.99 8.30 -1.60
N ARG A 38 8.30 8.46 -1.88
CA ARG A 38 8.89 9.77 -2.06
C ARG A 38 8.58 10.31 -3.46
N ASP A 39 9.08 9.61 -4.47
CA ASP A 39 8.97 10.00 -5.88
C ASP A 39 8.57 8.78 -6.70
N PRO A 40 7.26 8.59 -6.94
CA PRO A 40 6.76 7.45 -7.70
C PRO A 40 7.17 7.57 -9.18
N PRO A 41 7.87 6.56 -9.76
CA PRO A 41 8.49 6.65 -11.09
C PRO A 41 7.49 6.75 -12.25
N HIS A 42 6.19 6.48 -12.03
CA HIS A 42 5.17 6.39 -13.06
C HIS A 42 3.97 7.30 -12.81
N ARG A 43 4.12 8.36 -12.02
CA ARG A 43 2.99 9.27 -11.69
C ARG A 43 3.42 10.73 -11.83
N ASP A 44 2.42 11.58 -12.09
CA ASP A 44 2.56 13.03 -11.99
C ASP A 44 3.00 13.45 -10.57
N PRO A 45 3.58 14.65 -10.44
CA PRO A 45 3.89 15.22 -9.13
C PRO A 45 2.69 15.15 -8.18
N LEU A 46 2.94 14.77 -6.93
CA LEU A 46 1.90 14.68 -5.92
C LEU A 46 1.50 16.06 -5.43
N ASP A 47 0.22 16.22 -5.08
CA ASP A 47 -0.31 17.51 -4.60
C ASP A 47 0.26 17.89 -3.22
N ALA A 48 0.41 16.92 -2.31
CA ALA A 48 1.03 17.12 -1.01
C ALA A 48 2.48 16.62 -1.01
N ASN A 49 3.39 17.38 -0.36
CA ASN A 49 4.78 16.96 -0.21
C ASN A 49 4.92 15.70 0.68
N ALA A 50 6.10 15.10 0.66
CA ALA A 50 6.35 13.82 1.33
C ALA A 50 6.15 13.89 2.86
N GLU A 51 6.56 14.98 3.49
CA GLU A 51 6.47 15.18 4.94
C GLU A 51 5.00 15.30 5.39
N ILE A 52 4.18 16.03 4.64
CA ILE A 52 2.75 16.16 4.93
C ILE A 52 2.03 14.83 4.73
N ARG A 53 2.37 14.07 3.69
CA ARG A 53 1.78 12.74 3.47
C ARG A 53 2.16 11.76 4.57
N LEU A 54 3.40 11.82 5.06
CA LEU A 54 3.86 11.07 6.23
C LEU A 54 3.07 11.46 7.50
N GLU A 55 2.87 12.77 7.73
CA GLU A 55 2.05 13.28 8.85
C GLU A 55 0.63 12.72 8.79
N MET A 56 0.01 12.76 7.61
CA MET A 56 -1.34 12.19 7.41
C MET A 56 -1.40 10.67 7.66
N VAL A 57 -0.39 9.91 7.21
CA VAL A 57 -0.35 8.45 7.46
C VAL A 57 -0.20 8.16 8.95
N ARG A 58 0.70 8.87 9.67
CA ARG A 58 0.85 8.72 11.13
C ARG A 58 -0.45 9.03 11.87
N ALA A 59 -1.11 10.13 11.52
CA ALA A 59 -2.38 10.51 12.13
C ALA A 59 -3.50 9.51 11.84
N ALA A 60 -3.51 8.90 10.66
CA ALA A 60 -4.52 7.93 10.26
C ALA A 60 -4.46 6.60 11.01
N ILE A 61 -3.29 6.21 11.52
CA ILE A 61 -3.06 4.89 12.14
C ILE A 61 -2.71 4.97 13.62
N ALA A 62 -2.81 6.14 14.23
CA ALA A 62 -2.36 6.38 15.61
C ALA A 62 -2.99 5.40 16.63
N ASP A 63 -4.24 5.01 16.42
CA ASP A 63 -4.99 4.12 17.31
C ASP A 63 -5.03 2.65 16.84
N GLU A 64 -4.26 2.29 15.80
CA GLU A 64 -4.27 0.93 15.24
C GLU A 64 -2.90 0.25 15.43
N PRO A 65 -2.72 -0.55 16.48
CA PRO A 65 -1.41 -1.14 16.82
C PRO A 65 -0.89 -2.16 15.80
N ARG A 66 -1.75 -2.66 14.91
CA ARG A 66 -1.37 -3.57 13.82
C ARG A 66 -0.73 -2.86 12.63
N PHE A 67 -0.73 -1.53 12.63
CA PHE A 67 -0.12 -0.71 11.59
C PHE A 67 1.10 0.02 12.09
N GLN A 68 2.11 0.12 11.23
CA GLN A 68 3.34 0.87 11.50
C GLN A 68 3.66 1.73 10.27
N VAL A 69 4.16 2.93 10.51
CA VAL A 69 4.69 3.78 9.42
C VAL A 69 6.15 3.44 9.23
N ASP A 70 6.55 3.28 7.96
CA ASP A 70 7.95 3.13 7.58
C ASP A 70 8.32 4.24 6.59
N GLU A 71 9.24 5.10 6.98
CA GLU A 71 9.62 6.30 6.22
C GLU A 71 10.89 6.12 5.38
N ARG A 72 11.35 4.86 5.18
CA ARG A 72 12.62 4.55 4.48
C ARG A 72 12.71 5.15 3.08
N GLU A 73 11.61 5.15 2.33
CA GLU A 73 11.62 5.74 0.99
C GLU A 73 11.73 7.27 1.01
N LEU A 74 11.22 7.92 2.05
CA LEU A 74 11.36 9.37 2.21
C LEU A 74 12.80 9.78 2.56
N LYS A 75 13.55 8.90 3.23
CA LYS A 75 14.95 9.12 3.60
C LYS A 75 15.93 8.80 2.48
N ARG A 76 15.51 8.00 1.48
CA ARG A 76 16.35 7.60 0.35
C ARG A 76 16.26 8.66 -0.77
N SER A 77 17.38 9.00 -1.38
CA SER A 77 17.42 9.82 -2.59
C SER A 77 17.04 9.01 -3.83
N GLY A 78 16.49 9.66 -4.86
CA GLY A 78 16.13 9.03 -6.13
C GLY A 78 14.72 8.45 -6.15
N LYS A 79 14.43 7.65 -7.18
CA LYS A 79 13.12 7.04 -7.41
C LYS A 79 12.80 5.97 -6.38
N SER A 80 11.53 5.85 -6.03
CA SER A 80 11.01 4.84 -5.10
C SER A 80 10.76 3.51 -5.84
N TYR A 81 11.77 2.67 -5.96
CA TYR A 81 11.59 1.32 -6.49
C TYR A 81 11.28 0.33 -5.36
N THR A 82 10.24 -0.48 -5.57
CA THR A 82 9.81 -1.50 -4.61
C THR A 82 10.92 -2.51 -4.28
N LEU A 83 11.74 -2.88 -5.26
CA LEU A 83 12.86 -3.79 -5.06
C LEU A 83 13.84 -3.26 -4.00
N ASP A 84 14.28 -2.00 -4.15
CA ASP A 84 15.22 -1.39 -3.20
C ASP A 84 14.64 -1.33 -1.78
N THR A 85 13.34 -1.10 -1.69
CA THR A 85 12.61 -1.07 -0.43
C THR A 85 12.60 -2.45 0.23
N LEU A 86 12.33 -3.52 -0.52
CA LEU A 86 12.33 -4.88 -0.01
C LEU A 86 13.73 -5.34 0.39
N ILE A 87 14.77 -5.03 -0.38
CA ILE A 87 16.17 -5.32 -0.03
C ILE A 87 16.51 -4.63 1.30
N SER A 88 16.24 -3.35 1.43
CA SER A 88 16.48 -2.60 2.66
C SER A 88 15.70 -3.15 3.87
N LEU A 89 14.51 -3.74 3.65
CA LEU A 89 13.74 -4.42 4.69
C LEU A 89 14.41 -5.72 5.12
N HIS A 90 14.93 -6.52 4.19
CA HIS A 90 15.66 -7.75 4.51
C HIS A 90 16.96 -7.49 5.28
N ASP A 91 17.67 -6.40 4.97
CA ASP A 91 18.86 -5.99 5.72
C ASP A 91 18.55 -5.70 7.20
N GLU A 92 17.39 -5.09 7.47
CA GLU A 92 16.92 -4.77 8.81
C GLU A 92 16.29 -5.97 9.52
N LEU A 93 15.48 -6.77 8.81
CA LEU A 93 14.59 -7.79 9.36
C LEU A 93 14.90 -9.16 8.76
N LYS A 94 16.11 -9.65 8.97
CA LYS A 94 16.70 -10.85 8.33
C LYS A 94 15.86 -12.13 8.46
N GLU A 95 15.12 -12.28 9.54
CA GLU A 95 14.32 -13.47 9.86
C GLU A 95 12.86 -13.36 9.35
N GLU A 96 12.47 -12.23 8.72
CA GLU A 96 11.09 -11.99 8.34
C GLU A 96 10.83 -12.26 6.86
N SER A 97 9.69 -12.89 6.58
CA SER A 97 9.11 -12.96 5.24
C SER A 97 8.14 -11.80 5.03
N PHE A 98 8.06 -11.33 3.80
CA PHE A 98 7.24 -10.17 3.45
C PHE A 98 6.09 -10.53 2.51
N CYS A 99 4.93 -9.90 2.75
CA CYS A 99 3.79 -9.89 1.85
C CYS A 99 3.62 -8.47 1.30
N LEU A 100 3.91 -8.25 0.03
CA LEU A 100 3.66 -6.98 -0.66
C LEU A 100 2.19 -6.89 -1.05
N LEU A 101 1.47 -5.93 -0.48
CA LEU A 101 0.05 -5.69 -0.70
C LEU A 101 -0.13 -4.75 -1.90
N ILE A 102 -0.83 -5.20 -2.93
CA ILE A 102 -1.13 -4.39 -4.11
C ILE A 102 -2.58 -4.60 -4.56
N GLY A 103 -3.18 -3.58 -5.14
CA GLY A 103 -4.50 -3.72 -5.79
C GLY A 103 -4.40 -4.42 -7.15
N THR A 104 -5.53 -4.92 -7.68
CA THR A 104 -5.59 -5.59 -8.99
C THR A 104 -5.05 -4.71 -10.13
N ASP A 105 -5.31 -3.39 -10.09
CA ASP A 105 -4.81 -2.47 -11.12
C ASP A 105 -3.28 -2.36 -11.11
N ALA A 106 -2.68 -2.26 -9.92
CA ALA A 106 -1.23 -2.27 -9.76
C ALA A 106 -0.62 -3.60 -10.20
N PHE A 107 -1.29 -4.73 -9.93
CA PHE A 107 -0.85 -6.04 -10.36
C PHE A 107 -0.90 -6.19 -11.89
N ARG A 108 -1.89 -5.61 -12.59
CA ARG A 108 -1.90 -5.60 -14.06
C ARG A 108 -0.66 -4.91 -14.63
N GLY A 109 -0.18 -3.85 -13.99
CA GLY A 109 1.04 -3.13 -14.35
C GLY A 109 2.33 -3.77 -13.83
N PHE A 110 2.26 -4.78 -12.95
CA PHE A 110 3.42 -5.35 -12.27
C PHE A 110 4.54 -5.84 -13.21
N PRO A 111 4.25 -6.45 -14.40
CA PRO A 111 5.32 -6.85 -15.33
C PRO A 111 6.18 -5.69 -15.85
N SER A 112 5.69 -4.45 -15.80
CA SER A 112 6.43 -3.25 -16.21
C SER A 112 7.19 -2.56 -15.05
N TRP A 113 7.10 -3.09 -13.84
CA TRP A 113 7.84 -2.55 -12.69
C TRP A 113 9.34 -2.77 -12.88
N HIS A 114 10.14 -2.02 -12.12
CA HIS A 114 11.57 -2.22 -12.08
C HIS A 114 11.91 -3.62 -11.51
N GLN A 115 12.49 -4.49 -12.32
CA GLN A 115 12.90 -5.84 -11.97
C GLN A 115 11.81 -6.68 -11.25
N PRO A 116 10.64 -6.94 -11.89
CA PRO A 116 9.50 -7.56 -11.22
C PRO A 116 9.78 -8.99 -10.75
N ARG A 117 10.67 -9.73 -11.43
CA ARG A 117 11.07 -11.07 -11.00
C ARG A 117 11.88 -11.04 -9.72
N GLU A 118 12.77 -10.06 -9.58
CA GLU A 118 13.55 -9.85 -8.36
C GLU A 118 12.65 -9.44 -7.19
N VAL A 119 11.62 -8.61 -7.43
CA VAL A 119 10.59 -8.31 -6.42
C VAL A 119 9.93 -9.58 -5.91
N LEU A 120 9.58 -10.53 -6.81
CA LEU A 120 9.02 -11.83 -6.42
C LEU A 120 10.01 -12.71 -5.65
N MET A 121 11.32 -12.53 -5.83
CA MET A 121 12.31 -13.24 -5.02
C MET A 121 12.44 -12.69 -3.60
N GLN A 122 11.97 -11.46 -3.37
CA GLN A 122 12.06 -10.79 -2.06
C GLN A 122 10.76 -10.88 -1.24
N ALA A 123 9.59 -11.06 -1.89
CA ALA A 123 8.30 -11.06 -1.19
C ALA A 123 7.27 -11.94 -1.89
N HIS A 124 6.25 -12.34 -1.15
CA HIS A 124 4.98 -12.77 -1.74
C HIS A 124 4.19 -11.55 -2.22
N LEU A 125 3.37 -11.70 -3.25
CA LEU A 125 2.37 -10.70 -3.62
C LEU A 125 1.01 -11.10 -3.07
N VAL A 126 0.36 -10.18 -2.37
CA VAL A 126 -1.04 -10.30 -1.97
C VAL A 126 -1.84 -9.30 -2.80
N VAL A 127 -2.54 -9.82 -3.80
CA VAL A 127 -3.36 -9.02 -4.71
C VAL A 127 -4.74 -8.84 -4.08
N MET A 128 -5.02 -7.65 -3.60
CA MET A 128 -6.30 -7.25 -3.03
C MET A 128 -7.33 -7.13 -4.16
N GLN A 129 -8.16 -8.18 -4.30
CA GLN A 129 -9.10 -8.32 -5.40
C GLN A 129 -10.46 -7.73 -5.06
N ARG A 130 -11.05 -6.99 -6.01
CA ARG A 130 -12.45 -6.59 -5.93
C ARG A 130 -13.36 -7.79 -6.14
N PRO A 131 -14.46 -7.93 -5.37
CA PRO A 131 -15.43 -8.99 -5.60
C PRO A 131 -15.94 -8.97 -7.06
N GLY A 132 -15.96 -10.15 -7.70
CA GLY A 132 -16.42 -10.29 -9.09
C GLY A 132 -15.45 -9.85 -10.19
N GLU A 133 -14.28 -9.29 -9.85
CA GLU A 133 -13.28 -8.90 -10.83
C GLU A 133 -12.48 -10.13 -11.31
N PRO A 134 -12.27 -10.31 -12.63
CA PRO A 134 -11.50 -11.43 -13.16
C PRO A 134 -10.02 -11.31 -12.73
N ARG A 135 -9.42 -12.46 -12.40
CA ARG A 135 -7.99 -12.54 -12.04
C ARG A 135 -7.13 -12.39 -13.30
N PRO A 136 -6.19 -11.43 -13.33
CA PRO A 136 -5.22 -11.37 -14.43
C PRO A 136 -4.33 -12.62 -14.45
N ALA A 137 -4.14 -13.22 -15.63
CA ALA A 137 -3.28 -14.39 -15.82
C ALA A 137 -1.79 -13.98 -15.97
N ILE A 138 -1.25 -13.33 -14.92
CA ILE A 138 0.13 -12.88 -14.83
C ILE A 138 0.86 -13.80 -13.83
N TYR A 139 1.96 -14.43 -14.23
CA TYR A 139 2.71 -15.42 -13.46
C TYR A 139 1.81 -16.53 -12.88
N PRO A 140 1.01 -17.24 -13.71
CA PRO A 140 0.06 -18.23 -13.24
C PRO A 140 0.74 -19.37 -12.46
N GLU A 141 1.97 -19.73 -12.81
CA GLU A 141 2.79 -20.75 -12.16
C GLU A 141 3.18 -20.41 -10.71
N ARG A 142 3.09 -19.12 -10.33
CA ARG A 142 3.36 -18.63 -8.98
C ARG A 142 2.09 -18.39 -8.17
N THR A 143 0.92 -18.45 -8.81
CA THR A 143 -0.36 -18.20 -8.16
C THR A 143 -0.76 -19.39 -7.28
N VAL A 144 -1.12 -19.08 -6.04
CA VAL A 144 -1.59 -20.05 -5.06
C VAL A 144 -3.05 -19.79 -4.66
N ALA A 145 -3.72 -20.85 -4.21
CA ALA A 145 -5.14 -20.78 -3.88
C ALA A 145 -5.40 -20.39 -2.42
N THR A 146 -4.45 -20.66 -1.52
CA THR A 146 -4.68 -20.54 -0.07
C THR A 146 -3.55 -19.76 0.63
N SER A 147 -3.87 -19.22 1.80
CA SER A 147 -2.91 -18.50 2.64
C SER A 147 -1.81 -19.40 3.20
N GLU A 148 -2.13 -20.68 3.47
CA GLU A 148 -1.15 -21.65 3.99
C GLU A 148 0.01 -21.86 3.01
N ALA A 149 -0.27 -21.76 1.71
CA ALA A 149 0.77 -21.88 0.68
C ALA A 149 1.82 -20.74 0.73
N LEU A 150 1.49 -19.57 1.32
CA LEU A 150 2.47 -18.51 1.54
C LEU A 150 3.50 -18.91 2.60
N HIS A 151 3.06 -19.61 3.64
CA HIS A 151 3.94 -20.06 4.73
C HIS A 151 4.90 -21.18 4.32
N ALA A 152 4.66 -21.85 3.18
CA ALA A 152 5.51 -22.92 2.68
C ALA A 152 6.84 -22.43 2.03
N SER A 153 7.00 -21.12 1.81
CA SER A 153 8.21 -20.52 1.24
C SER A 153 8.40 -19.10 1.78
N ALA A 154 9.62 -18.59 1.69
CA ALA A 154 9.94 -17.25 2.19
C ALA A 154 9.39 -16.14 1.26
N ALA A 155 9.25 -16.40 -0.05
CA ALA A 155 8.83 -15.43 -1.05
C ALA A 155 8.30 -16.12 -2.33
N GLY A 156 7.89 -15.33 -3.32
CA GLY A 156 7.67 -15.78 -4.69
C GLY A 156 6.28 -16.29 -5.02
N LYS A 157 5.36 -16.33 -4.07
CA LYS A 157 3.96 -16.73 -4.32
C LYS A 157 3.08 -15.51 -4.54
N ILE A 158 1.98 -15.72 -5.29
CA ILE A 158 0.97 -14.71 -5.58
C ILE A 158 -0.37 -15.23 -5.08
N LEU A 159 -0.96 -14.51 -4.14
CA LEU A 159 -2.29 -14.83 -3.60
C LEU A 159 -3.28 -13.73 -3.97
N PHE A 160 -4.36 -14.10 -4.64
CA PHE A 160 -5.51 -13.21 -4.84
C PHE A 160 -6.44 -13.31 -3.64
N LEU A 161 -6.52 -12.25 -2.87
CA LEU A 161 -7.30 -12.19 -1.65
C LEU A 161 -8.51 -11.27 -1.84
N PRO A 162 -9.75 -11.80 -1.84
CA PRO A 162 -10.95 -10.97 -1.84
C PRO A 162 -11.02 -10.16 -0.56
N VAL A 163 -11.17 -8.83 -0.70
CA VAL A 163 -11.29 -7.90 0.42
C VAL A 163 -12.44 -6.94 0.20
N THR A 164 -12.96 -6.36 1.28
CA THR A 164 -13.97 -5.30 1.23
C THR A 164 -13.40 -4.09 0.52
N GLN A 165 -13.85 -3.85 -0.70
CA GLN A 165 -13.47 -2.66 -1.46
C GLN A 165 -14.46 -1.53 -1.19
N LEU A 166 -13.95 -0.42 -0.68
CA LEU A 166 -14.68 0.82 -0.60
C LEU A 166 -14.41 1.62 -1.89
N ASP A 167 -15.47 2.13 -2.51
CA ASP A 167 -15.33 3.01 -3.68
C ASP A 167 -14.85 4.41 -3.26
N ILE A 168 -13.63 4.45 -2.73
CA ILE A 168 -12.95 5.65 -2.26
C ILE A 168 -11.60 5.76 -2.97
N SER A 169 -11.32 6.92 -3.58
CA SER A 169 -10.02 7.21 -4.15
C SER A 169 -9.49 8.58 -3.73
N ALA A 170 -8.16 8.69 -3.62
CA ALA A 170 -7.50 9.95 -3.32
C ALA A 170 -7.85 11.03 -4.35
N THR A 171 -7.92 10.69 -5.62
CA THR A 171 -8.32 11.60 -6.71
C THR A 171 -9.71 12.17 -6.48
N ARG A 172 -10.69 11.32 -6.10
CA ARG A 172 -12.06 11.78 -5.79
C ARG A 172 -12.08 12.70 -4.58
N ILE A 173 -11.33 12.38 -3.52
CA ILE A 173 -11.20 13.22 -2.32
C ILE A 173 -10.64 14.59 -2.69
N ARG A 174 -9.54 14.66 -3.44
CA ARG A 174 -8.95 15.93 -3.88
C ARG A 174 -9.91 16.74 -4.76
N SER A 175 -10.60 16.08 -5.69
CA SER A 175 -11.63 16.73 -6.52
C SER A 175 -12.79 17.31 -5.70
N MET A 176 -13.24 16.62 -4.65
CA MET A 176 -14.27 17.13 -3.73
C MET A 176 -13.78 18.40 -3.01
N LEU A 177 -12.55 18.37 -2.49
CA LEU A 177 -11.97 19.51 -1.77
C LEU A 177 -11.82 20.74 -2.68
N ARG A 178 -11.30 20.56 -3.91
CA ARG A 178 -11.22 21.65 -4.92
C ARG A 178 -12.59 22.25 -5.26
N ALA A 179 -13.63 21.42 -5.19
CA ALA A 179 -15.01 21.87 -5.44
C ALA A 179 -15.71 22.40 -4.18
N GLY A 180 -14.99 22.63 -3.08
CA GLY A 180 -15.56 23.09 -1.80
C GLY A 180 -16.50 22.08 -1.12
N ARG A 181 -16.49 20.80 -1.54
CA ARG A 181 -17.31 19.73 -0.97
C ARG A 181 -16.55 18.99 0.12
N SER A 182 -17.27 18.60 1.19
CA SER A 182 -16.65 17.86 2.31
C SER A 182 -16.38 16.41 1.94
N PRO A 183 -15.14 15.88 2.12
CA PRO A 183 -14.81 14.47 1.99
C PRO A 183 -14.98 13.71 3.33
N ARG A 184 -15.65 14.27 4.32
CA ARG A 184 -15.89 13.64 5.63
C ARG A 184 -16.45 12.23 5.43
N TYR A 185 -16.04 11.29 6.29
CA TYR A 185 -16.35 9.86 6.24
C TYR A 185 -15.74 9.06 5.09
N LEU A 186 -14.91 9.67 4.23
CA LEU A 186 -14.07 8.96 3.26
C LEU A 186 -12.65 8.73 3.78
N LEU A 187 -12.22 9.52 4.77
CA LEU A 187 -10.91 9.46 5.42
C LEU A 187 -11.06 9.76 6.92
N PRO A 188 -10.07 9.43 7.76
CA PRO A 188 -10.09 9.74 9.19
C PRO A 188 -10.20 11.24 9.45
N ASP A 189 -10.91 11.63 10.50
CA ASP A 189 -11.06 13.05 10.89
C ASP A 189 -9.71 13.69 11.22
N SER A 190 -8.76 12.95 11.76
CA SER A 190 -7.38 13.40 11.98
C SER A 190 -6.69 13.84 10.68
N VAL A 191 -6.87 13.07 9.61
CA VAL A 191 -6.34 13.41 8.27
C VAL A 191 -7.06 14.62 7.70
N LEU A 192 -8.38 14.68 7.82
CA LEU A 192 -9.17 15.83 7.36
C LEU A 192 -8.74 17.13 8.06
N SER A 193 -8.45 17.05 9.36
CA SER A 193 -7.95 18.18 10.15
C SER A 193 -6.61 18.72 9.60
N ILE A 194 -5.66 17.84 9.28
CA ILE A 194 -4.37 18.22 8.68
C ILE A 194 -4.61 18.89 7.32
N ILE A 195 -5.46 18.31 6.46
CA ILE A 195 -5.80 18.89 5.15
C ILE A 195 -6.33 20.32 5.29
N GLN A 196 -7.25 20.54 6.24
CA GLN A 196 -7.85 21.86 6.48
C GLN A 196 -6.84 22.87 7.04
N GLN A 197 -6.07 22.48 8.05
CA GLN A 197 -5.05 23.34 8.69
C GLN A 197 -3.94 23.75 7.71
N ARG A 198 -3.52 22.83 6.84
CA ARG A 198 -2.46 23.08 5.84
C ARG A 198 -3.00 23.68 4.53
N GLY A 199 -4.33 23.83 4.39
CA GLY A 199 -4.96 24.35 3.17
C GLY A 199 -4.70 23.53 1.91
N LEU A 200 -4.63 22.20 2.04
CA LEU A 200 -4.28 21.30 0.93
C LEU A 200 -5.45 21.10 -0.03
N TYR A 201 -5.11 20.79 -1.29
CA TYR A 201 -6.06 20.39 -2.34
C TYR A 201 -7.14 21.45 -2.65
N ARG A 202 -6.81 22.73 -2.54
CA ARG A 202 -7.68 23.87 -2.89
C ARG A 202 -7.55 24.26 -4.36
#